data_cdb9720685e27cb3b1568c226b1a4d84
#
_entry.id   cdb9720685e27cb3b1568c226b1a4d84
#
_cell.length_a   1.000
_cell.length_b   1.000
_cell.length_c   1.000
_cell.angle_alpha   90.00
_cell.angle_beta   90.00
_cell.angle_gamma   90.00
#
_symmetry.space_group_name_H-M   'P 1'
#
loop_
_entity.id
_entity.type
_entity.pdbx_description
1 polymer ?
#
loop_
_entity_poly.entity_id
_entity_poly.type
_entity_poly.pdbx_seq_one_letter_code
_entity_poly.pdbx_strand_id
1 'polypeptide(L)'
;MEDFSIIFLFLFVLFLLLGSGVWVGLALMGVAWVGMELFTTRPVGDVMLTTVWSASSSWTLTALPLFIWMGEILYRTRLSEDMFRGLSPWMARLPGGLVHTNIVGCTVFAAVSGSSAATLTTVGKMSIPELRRRRYPETMVIGTLAGAATLGLMIPPSLTLIVYGVTINESISKLFFAGIVPGLVLAGMFMGYVAISSQVSKTWNPTPEPRLSFLQKVENSRFLIPVMILITVVIGSMYLGYATATEAAAFGVIGGLVLAASQGSLNWKTFSESLMGATRTSAMIALILAGAAFLSLSMGFTGLPRGLADLIAEWDLSRFELLMVLLIFYIILGCFLDGISSVVLTMAVVEPMIREAGIDLIWFGIFIVVVVEMAQITPPIGFNLFVLQGMTNHEMSYIAKAAIP
;
A
#
# COMPACT_ATOMS: atom_id res chain seq x y z
N MET A 1 18.81 -13.22 29.86
CA MET A 1 17.68 -12.75 30.69
C MET A 1 17.48 -11.24 30.60
N GLU A 2 18.53 -10.45 30.46
CA GLU A 2 18.43 -8.98 30.29
C GLU A 2 17.69 -8.60 29.01
N ASP A 3 17.96 -9.26 27.87
CA ASP A 3 17.32 -8.97 26.59
C ASP A 3 15.81 -9.20 26.61
N PHE A 4 15.32 -10.25 27.28
CA PHE A 4 13.88 -10.47 27.43
C PHE A 4 13.19 -9.39 28.26
N SER A 5 13.88 -8.84 29.26
CA SER A 5 13.36 -7.75 30.08
C SER A 5 13.23 -6.46 29.25
N ILE A 6 14.19 -6.20 28.37
CA ILE A 6 14.19 -5.03 27.48
C ILE A 6 13.06 -5.16 26.45
N ILE A 7 12.91 -6.33 25.82
CA ILE A 7 11.82 -6.60 24.88
C ILE A 7 10.47 -6.40 25.54
N PHE A 8 10.27 -7.01 26.71
CA PHE A 8 9.03 -6.88 27.47
C PHE A 8 8.71 -5.44 27.83
N LEU A 9 9.71 -4.68 28.29
CA LEU A 9 9.55 -3.27 28.60
C LEU A 9 9.15 -2.45 27.36
N PHE A 10 9.82 -2.64 26.23
CA PHE A 10 9.52 -1.91 24.98
C PHE A 10 8.11 -2.23 24.49
N LEU A 11 7.70 -3.49 24.49
CA LEU A 11 6.35 -3.90 24.14
C LEU A 11 5.31 -3.37 25.13
N PHE A 12 5.59 -3.43 26.44
CA PHE A 12 4.69 -2.92 27.46
C PHE A 12 4.45 -1.41 27.29
N VAL A 13 5.52 -0.62 27.15
CA VAL A 13 5.42 0.83 26.93
C VAL A 13 4.69 1.14 25.61
N LEU A 14 4.99 0.39 24.56
CA LEU A 14 4.34 0.55 23.24
C LEU A 14 2.83 0.31 23.35
N PHE A 15 2.42 -0.82 23.92
CA PHE A 15 1.00 -1.14 24.05
C PHE A 15 0.28 -0.23 25.04
N LEU A 16 0.95 0.24 26.09
CA LEU A 16 0.41 1.23 27.02
C LEU A 16 0.12 2.55 26.28
N LEU A 17 1.07 3.07 25.52
CA LEU A 17 0.92 4.31 24.77
C LEU A 17 -0.13 4.18 23.65
N LEU A 18 -0.09 3.12 22.88
CA LEU A 18 -1.08 2.88 21.83
C LEU A 18 -2.48 2.67 22.41
N GLY A 19 -2.59 1.89 23.49
CA GLY A 19 -3.86 1.64 24.19
C GLY A 19 -4.45 2.89 24.86
N SER A 20 -3.62 3.88 25.19
CA SER A 20 -4.08 5.19 25.67
C SER A 20 -4.49 6.17 24.56
N GLY A 21 -4.41 5.74 23.28
CA GLY A 21 -4.80 6.57 22.13
C GLY A 21 -3.72 7.52 21.62
N VAL A 22 -2.48 7.36 22.05
CA VAL A 22 -1.34 8.15 21.53
C VAL A 22 -1.07 7.76 20.08
N TRP A 23 -0.80 8.74 19.23
CA TRP A 23 -0.47 8.50 17.83
C TRP A 23 0.78 7.63 17.69
N VAL A 24 0.78 6.72 16.73
CA VAL A 24 1.84 5.72 16.51
C VAL A 24 3.24 6.34 16.50
N GLY A 25 3.46 7.42 15.75
CA GLY A 25 4.76 8.08 15.70
C GLY A 25 5.25 8.61 17.05
N LEU A 26 4.34 9.17 17.86
CA LEU A 26 4.65 9.64 19.23
C LEU A 26 4.84 8.46 20.19
N ALA A 27 4.09 7.38 20.03
CA ALA A 27 4.27 6.18 20.83
C ALA A 27 5.65 5.57 20.61
N LEU A 28 6.11 5.49 19.33
CA LEU A 28 7.47 5.05 18.98
C LEU A 28 8.55 5.94 19.61
N MET A 29 8.37 7.27 19.55
CA MET A 29 9.29 8.21 20.20
C MET A 29 9.31 8.02 21.72
N GLY A 30 8.15 7.78 22.33
CA GLY A 30 8.03 7.52 23.75
C GLY A 30 8.75 6.24 24.20
N VAL A 31 8.58 5.15 23.44
CA VAL A 31 9.30 3.88 23.68
C VAL A 31 10.80 4.07 23.55
N ALA A 32 11.24 4.75 22.49
CA ALA A 32 12.65 5.06 22.26
C ALA A 32 13.26 5.91 23.38
N TRP A 33 12.50 6.92 23.84
CA TRP A 33 12.91 7.77 24.95
C TRP A 33 13.12 6.95 26.23
N VAL A 34 12.13 6.15 26.63
CA VAL A 34 12.21 5.29 27.83
C VAL A 34 13.38 4.32 27.72
N GLY A 35 13.56 3.70 26.54
CA GLY A 35 14.67 2.79 26.32
C GLY A 35 16.03 3.46 26.47
N MET A 36 16.21 4.65 25.89
CA MET A 36 17.48 5.38 26.02
C MET A 36 17.73 5.87 27.44
N GLU A 37 16.71 6.38 28.14
CA GLU A 37 16.84 6.89 29.50
C GLU A 37 17.23 5.80 30.49
N LEU A 38 16.70 4.57 30.31
CA LEU A 38 16.94 3.47 31.24
C LEU A 38 18.22 2.67 30.94
N PHE A 39 18.60 2.56 29.66
CA PHE A 39 19.66 1.63 29.24
C PHE A 39 20.91 2.34 28.66
N THR A 40 20.91 3.66 28.55
CA THR A 40 22.07 4.39 28.03
C THR A 40 22.40 5.60 28.89
N THR A 41 23.65 6.08 28.77
CA THR A 41 24.11 7.33 29.43
C THR A 41 24.13 8.51 28.46
N ARG A 42 23.55 8.36 27.29
CA ARG A 42 23.55 9.38 26.24
C ARG A 42 22.46 10.44 26.45
N PRO A 43 22.67 11.70 26.08
CA PRO A 43 21.66 12.75 26.20
C PRO A 43 20.49 12.45 25.24
N VAL A 44 19.39 11.94 25.77
CA VAL A 44 18.23 11.45 24.99
C VAL A 44 17.64 12.53 24.09
N GLY A 45 17.51 13.77 24.61
CA GLY A 45 16.97 14.91 23.85
C GLY A 45 17.78 15.28 22.62
N ASP A 46 19.11 15.32 22.73
CA ASP A 46 20.00 15.67 21.61
C ASP A 46 19.99 14.55 20.55
N VAL A 47 20.00 13.30 20.99
CA VAL A 47 19.91 12.14 20.08
C VAL A 47 18.58 12.12 19.37
N MET A 48 17.48 12.35 20.08
CA MET A 48 16.16 12.44 19.45
C MET A 48 16.08 13.56 18.40
N LEU A 49 16.54 14.77 18.77
CA LEU A 49 16.47 15.94 17.89
C LEU A 49 17.28 15.70 16.60
N THR A 50 18.51 15.22 16.72
CA THR A 50 19.38 14.97 15.57
C THR A 50 18.84 13.84 14.68
N THR A 51 18.27 12.79 15.27
CA THR A 51 17.70 11.67 14.53
C THR A 51 16.42 12.06 13.80
N VAL A 52 15.50 12.74 14.48
CA VAL A 52 14.24 13.24 13.89
C VAL A 52 14.55 14.23 12.76
N TRP A 53 15.52 15.14 12.97
CA TRP A 53 15.96 16.06 11.92
C TRP A 53 16.52 15.32 10.71
N SER A 54 17.45 14.39 10.92
CA SER A 54 18.06 13.61 9.85
C SER A 54 17.03 12.79 9.07
N ALA A 55 16.10 12.10 9.76
CA ALA A 55 15.05 11.33 9.14
C ALA A 55 14.07 12.20 8.33
N SER A 56 13.75 13.41 8.82
CA SER A 56 12.79 14.33 8.19
C SER A 56 13.37 15.13 7.04
N SER A 57 14.70 15.35 7.01
CA SER A 57 15.39 16.17 5.99
C SER A 57 15.92 15.37 4.80
N SER A 58 15.59 14.09 4.69
CA SER A 58 16.01 13.22 3.58
C SER A 58 15.37 13.67 2.25
N TRP A 59 16.22 13.92 1.22
CA TRP A 59 15.75 14.24 -0.13
C TRP A 59 14.86 13.13 -0.73
N THR A 60 15.21 11.89 -0.46
CA THR A 60 14.47 10.70 -0.93
C THR A 60 13.02 10.69 -0.39
N LEU A 61 12.81 11.21 0.82
CA LEU A 61 11.49 11.32 1.43
C LEU A 61 10.56 12.28 0.67
N THR A 62 11.11 13.23 -0.09
CA THR A 62 10.33 14.21 -0.87
C THR A 62 9.45 13.54 -1.95
N ALA A 63 9.83 12.37 -2.42
CA ALA A 63 9.00 11.60 -3.35
C ALA A 63 7.62 11.26 -2.76
N LEU A 64 7.56 10.99 -1.45
CA LEU A 64 6.35 10.56 -0.76
C LEU A 64 5.21 11.59 -0.84
N PRO A 65 5.36 12.85 -0.37
CA PRO A 65 4.29 13.85 -0.44
C PRO A 65 3.88 14.17 -1.87
N LEU A 66 4.78 14.10 -2.84
CA LEU A 66 4.46 14.36 -4.23
C LEU A 66 3.61 13.23 -4.84
N PHE A 67 3.94 11.96 -4.62
CA PHE A 67 3.09 10.85 -5.07
C PHE A 67 1.73 10.83 -4.37
N ILE A 68 1.68 11.12 -3.07
CA ILE A 68 0.41 11.27 -2.34
C ILE A 68 -0.44 12.38 -2.97
N TRP A 69 0.17 13.52 -3.26
CA TRP A 69 -0.56 14.64 -3.87
C TRP A 69 -1.04 14.34 -5.29
N MET A 70 -0.23 13.66 -6.09
CA MET A 70 -0.67 13.15 -7.39
C MET A 70 -1.93 12.27 -7.25
N GLY A 71 -1.91 11.30 -6.33
CA GLY A 71 -3.05 10.44 -6.05
C GLY A 71 -4.29 11.21 -5.58
N GLU A 72 -4.10 12.19 -4.69
CA GLU A 72 -5.17 13.06 -4.18
C GLU A 72 -5.80 13.95 -5.26
N ILE A 73 -5.01 14.46 -6.21
CA ILE A 73 -5.52 15.20 -7.38
C ILE A 73 -6.39 14.27 -8.22
N LEU A 74 -5.86 13.11 -8.61
CA LEU A 74 -6.52 12.17 -9.51
C LEU A 74 -7.79 11.57 -8.92
N TYR A 75 -7.81 11.33 -7.60
CA TYR A 75 -9.00 10.90 -6.87
C TYR A 75 -10.21 11.86 -7.04
N ARG A 76 -9.95 13.16 -7.24
CA ARG A 76 -10.99 14.20 -7.39
C ARG A 76 -11.34 14.50 -8.85
N THR A 77 -10.73 13.79 -9.80
CA THR A 77 -11.06 13.89 -11.22
C THR A 77 -12.13 12.86 -11.63
N ARG A 78 -12.54 12.88 -12.89
CA ARG A 78 -13.44 11.86 -13.47
C ARG A 78 -12.72 10.57 -13.85
N LEU A 79 -11.50 10.36 -13.33
CA LEU A 79 -10.63 9.26 -13.75
C LEU A 79 -11.31 7.89 -13.60
N SER A 80 -11.99 7.62 -12.48
CA SER A 80 -12.65 6.32 -12.26
C SER A 80 -13.79 6.06 -13.24
N GLU A 81 -14.57 7.09 -13.59
CA GLU A 81 -15.64 7.00 -14.59
C GLU A 81 -15.07 6.73 -15.99
N ASP A 82 -14.04 7.48 -16.36
CA ASP A 82 -13.34 7.35 -17.64
C ASP A 82 -12.68 5.98 -17.77
N MET A 83 -12.06 5.49 -16.69
CA MET A 83 -11.48 4.15 -16.66
C MET A 83 -12.55 3.07 -16.83
N PHE A 84 -13.64 3.12 -16.08
CA PHE A 84 -14.72 2.15 -16.23
C PHE A 84 -15.29 2.16 -17.65
N ARG A 85 -15.52 3.34 -18.22
CA ARG A 85 -16.03 3.52 -19.58
C ARG A 85 -15.07 2.97 -20.63
N GLY A 86 -13.77 3.19 -20.45
CA GLY A 86 -12.74 2.71 -21.39
C GLY A 86 -12.49 1.20 -21.28
N LEU A 87 -12.54 0.63 -20.07
CA LEU A 87 -12.24 -0.78 -19.83
C LEU A 87 -13.43 -1.71 -20.10
N SER A 88 -14.66 -1.30 -19.75
CA SER A 88 -15.85 -2.15 -19.85
C SER A 88 -16.04 -2.84 -21.20
N PRO A 89 -15.85 -2.19 -22.37
CA PRO A 89 -16.01 -2.82 -23.67
C PRO A 89 -15.06 -4.00 -23.94
N TRP A 90 -13.89 -3.98 -23.30
CA TRP A 90 -12.88 -5.02 -23.43
C TRP A 90 -13.13 -6.18 -22.49
N MET A 91 -13.55 -5.88 -21.26
CA MET A 91 -13.79 -6.87 -20.19
C MET A 91 -15.10 -7.65 -20.41
N ALA A 92 -16.11 -7.02 -21.02
CA ALA A 92 -17.43 -7.62 -21.20
C ALA A 92 -17.46 -9.00 -21.90
N ARG A 93 -16.42 -9.35 -22.67
CA ARG A 93 -16.32 -10.62 -23.38
C ARG A 93 -15.51 -11.70 -22.65
N LEU A 94 -14.82 -11.34 -21.60
CA LEU A 94 -14.06 -12.30 -20.80
C LEU A 94 -15.02 -13.15 -19.96
N PRO A 95 -14.70 -14.42 -19.69
CA PRO A 95 -15.44 -15.19 -18.69
C PRO A 95 -15.38 -14.45 -17.35
N GLY A 96 -16.54 -14.10 -16.78
CA GLY A 96 -16.59 -13.21 -15.61
C GLY A 96 -17.03 -11.77 -15.96
N GLY A 97 -16.97 -11.37 -17.22
CA GLY A 97 -17.52 -10.11 -17.69
C GLY A 97 -16.93 -8.88 -17.00
N LEU A 98 -17.79 -7.93 -16.64
CA LEU A 98 -17.37 -6.65 -16.08
C LEU A 98 -16.76 -6.72 -14.67
N VAL A 99 -16.78 -7.86 -13.97
CA VAL A 99 -16.06 -8.01 -12.70
C VAL A 99 -14.55 -7.79 -12.90
N HIS A 100 -14.03 -8.13 -14.09
CA HIS A 100 -12.64 -7.84 -14.43
C HIS A 100 -12.30 -6.36 -14.43
N THR A 101 -13.31 -5.46 -14.57
CA THR A 101 -13.07 -4.01 -14.48
C THR A 101 -12.62 -3.59 -13.06
N ASN A 102 -13.01 -4.32 -12.01
CA ASN A 102 -12.48 -4.10 -10.66
C ASN A 102 -10.97 -4.34 -10.64
N ILE A 103 -10.54 -5.47 -11.19
CA ILE A 103 -9.13 -5.88 -11.15
C ILE A 103 -8.28 -4.96 -12.01
N VAL A 104 -8.62 -4.82 -13.30
CA VAL A 104 -7.87 -3.97 -14.21
C VAL A 104 -7.97 -2.49 -13.81
N GLY A 105 -9.14 -2.05 -13.35
CA GLY A 105 -9.34 -0.70 -12.82
C GLY A 105 -8.46 -0.43 -11.59
N CYS A 106 -8.43 -1.35 -10.63
CA CYS A 106 -7.53 -1.26 -9.47
C CYS A 106 -6.06 -1.28 -9.90
N THR A 107 -5.67 -2.15 -10.86
CA THR A 107 -4.31 -2.22 -11.41
C THR A 107 -3.86 -0.88 -11.99
N VAL A 108 -4.70 -0.28 -12.83
CA VAL A 108 -4.39 1.02 -13.47
C VAL A 108 -4.41 2.15 -12.44
N PHE A 109 -5.40 2.17 -11.53
CA PHE A 109 -5.47 3.21 -10.50
C PHE A 109 -4.36 3.07 -9.44
N ALA A 110 -3.94 1.86 -9.13
CA ALA A 110 -2.79 1.57 -8.29
C ALA A 110 -1.53 2.31 -8.78
N ALA A 111 -1.29 2.26 -10.11
CA ALA A 111 -0.15 2.92 -10.75
C ALA A 111 -0.16 4.47 -10.68
N VAL A 112 -1.17 5.07 -10.05
CA VAL A 112 -1.23 6.52 -9.84
C VAL A 112 -1.57 6.90 -8.39
N SER A 113 -2.12 5.99 -7.57
CA SER A 113 -2.53 6.29 -6.20
C SER A 113 -1.51 5.86 -5.15
N GLY A 114 -0.84 4.74 -5.39
CA GLY A 114 0.11 4.14 -4.45
C GLY A 114 -0.50 3.67 -3.13
N SER A 115 -1.83 3.66 -3.02
CA SER A 115 -2.57 3.37 -1.77
C SER A 115 -3.72 2.41 -2.02
N SER A 116 -3.80 1.35 -1.21
CA SER A 116 -4.87 0.37 -1.25
C SER A 116 -6.24 1.02 -0.98
N ALA A 117 -6.36 1.84 0.06
CA ALA A 117 -7.61 2.50 0.42
C ALA A 117 -8.10 3.49 -0.65
N ALA A 118 -7.18 4.27 -1.23
CA ALA A 118 -7.53 5.20 -2.31
C ALA A 118 -7.98 4.44 -3.56
N THR A 119 -7.30 3.36 -3.91
CA THR A 119 -7.67 2.46 -5.01
C THR A 119 -9.06 1.86 -4.78
N LEU A 120 -9.29 1.32 -3.60
CA LEU A 120 -10.56 0.72 -3.19
C LEU A 120 -11.72 1.70 -3.29
N THR A 121 -11.57 2.87 -2.67
CA THR A 121 -12.65 3.87 -2.63
C THR A 121 -12.95 4.45 -4.00
N THR A 122 -11.93 4.70 -4.81
CA THR A 122 -12.09 5.30 -6.14
C THR A 122 -12.75 4.34 -7.11
N VAL A 123 -12.19 3.14 -7.24
CA VAL A 123 -12.75 2.13 -8.16
C VAL A 123 -14.10 1.65 -7.67
N GLY A 124 -14.25 1.43 -6.36
CA GLY A 124 -15.48 0.93 -5.76
C GLY A 124 -16.67 1.88 -5.88
N LYS A 125 -16.46 3.20 -5.76
CA LYS A 125 -17.53 4.20 -5.96
C LYS A 125 -18.23 4.04 -7.31
N MET A 126 -17.48 3.68 -8.34
CA MET A 126 -17.99 3.53 -9.69
C MET A 126 -18.46 2.11 -9.96
N SER A 127 -17.66 1.12 -9.61
CA SER A 127 -17.91 -0.26 -10.00
C SER A 127 -19.04 -0.92 -9.20
N ILE A 128 -19.16 -0.66 -7.90
CA ILE A 128 -20.19 -1.29 -7.05
C ILE A 128 -21.61 -1.00 -7.57
N PRO A 129 -22.03 0.28 -7.76
CA PRO A 129 -23.38 0.58 -8.27
C PRO A 129 -23.62 -0.01 -9.66
N GLU A 130 -22.61 0.08 -10.53
CA GLU A 130 -22.72 -0.35 -11.91
C GLU A 130 -22.85 -1.87 -12.05
N LEU A 131 -22.04 -2.63 -11.30
CA LEU A 131 -22.09 -4.09 -11.29
C LEU A 131 -23.35 -4.62 -10.60
N ARG A 132 -23.83 -3.96 -9.55
CA ARG A 132 -25.11 -4.27 -8.90
C ARG A 132 -26.28 -4.05 -9.87
N ARG A 133 -26.32 -2.93 -10.58
CA ARG A 133 -27.35 -2.63 -11.59
C ARG A 133 -27.40 -3.71 -12.65
N ARG A 134 -26.26 -4.28 -13.02
CA ARG A 134 -26.13 -5.34 -14.03
C ARG A 134 -26.24 -6.75 -13.47
N ARG A 135 -26.66 -6.90 -12.20
CA ARG A 135 -26.94 -8.17 -11.53
C ARG A 135 -25.74 -9.13 -11.43
N TYR A 136 -24.52 -8.59 -11.29
CA TYR A 136 -23.37 -9.42 -10.94
C TYR A 136 -23.48 -9.93 -9.49
N PRO A 137 -22.97 -11.15 -9.18
CA PRO A 137 -23.02 -11.69 -7.82
C PRO A 137 -22.29 -10.75 -6.84
N GLU A 138 -22.98 -10.34 -5.78
CA GLU A 138 -22.49 -9.36 -4.80
C GLU A 138 -21.18 -9.80 -4.14
N THR A 139 -21.06 -11.10 -3.80
CA THR A 139 -19.84 -11.67 -3.23
C THR A 139 -18.62 -11.50 -4.15
N MET A 140 -18.83 -11.67 -5.47
CA MET A 140 -17.75 -11.48 -6.45
C MET A 140 -17.39 -9.99 -6.62
N VAL A 141 -18.38 -9.10 -6.59
CA VAL A 141 -18.13 -7.65 -6.67
C VAL A 141 -17.29 -7.19 -5.47
N ILE A 142 -17.69 -7.60 -4.28
CA ILE A 142 -17.02 -7.23 -3.03
C ILE A 142 -15.65 -7.91 -2.91
N GLY A 143 -15.59 -9.23 -3.12
CA GLY A 143 -14.35 -9.99 -2.97
C GLY A 143 -13.26 -9.56 -3.95
N THR A 144 -13.62 -9.39 -5.24
CA THR A 144 -12.65 -8.93 -6.25
C THR A 144 -12.17 -7.50 -5.99
N LEU A 145 -13.04 -6.64 -5.47
CA LEU A 145 -12.65 -5.28 -5.13
C LEU A 145 -11.75 -5.24 -3.89
N ALA A 146 -12.04 -6.08 -2.86
CA ALA A 146 -11.20 -6.23 -1.68
C ALA A 146 -9.78 -6.66 -2.06
N GLY A 147 -9.66 -7.74 -2.82
CA GLY A 147 -8.36 -8.26 -3.25
C GLY A 147 -7.66 -7.34 -4.23
N ALA A 148 -8.32 -6.92 -5.31
CA ALA A 148 -7.67 -6.12 -6.34
C ALA A 148 -7.22 -4.73 -5.84
N ALA A 149 -7.88 -4.16 -4.85
CA ALA A 149 -7.48 -2.88 -4.28
C ALA A 149 -6.11 -2.94 -3.57
N THR A 150 -5.72 -4.11 -3.06
CA THR A 150 -4.42 -4.29 -2.42
C THR A 150 -3.26 -4.06 -3.39
N LEU A 151 -3.47 -4.27 -4.70
CA LEU A 151 -2.50 -3.96 -5.74
C LEU A 151 -1.98 -2.51 -5.67
N GLY A 152 -2.71 -1.61 -4.99
CA GLY A 152 -2.25 -0.25 -4.68
C GLY A 152 -1.01 -0.17 -3.80
N LEU A 153 -0.65 -1.25 -3.11
CA LEU A 153 0.60 -1.33 -2.34
C LEU A 153 1.77 -1.92 -3.15
N MET A 154 1.47 -2.70 -4.21
CA MET A 154 2.48 -3.43 -4.98
C MET A 154 2.85 -2.69 -6.27
N ILE A 155 1.84 -2.26 -7.04
CA ILE A 155 2.07 -1.64 -8.36
C ILE A 155 2.61 -0.22 -8.17
N PRO A 156 3.77 0.11 -8.75
CA PRO A 156 4.37 1.44 -8.59
C PRO A 156 3.53 2.56 -9.25
N PRO A 157 3.60 3.77 -8.64
CA PRO A 157 4.32 4.13 -7.42
C PRO A 157 3.60 3.65 -6.16
N SER A 158 4.27 2.91 -5.30
CA SER A 158 3.73 2.37 -4.05
C SER A 158 4.26 3.16 -2.85
N LEU A 159 3.37 3.68 -2.02
CA LEU A 159 3.74 4.41 -0.80
C LEU A 159 4.45 3.48 0.20
N THR A 160 4.03 2.23 0.30
CA THR A 160 4.66 1.24 1.19
C THR A 160 6.08 0.92 0.75
N LEU A 161 6.33 0.76 -0.56
CA LEU A 161 7.68 0.55 -1.10
C LEU A 161 8.58 1.78 -0.94
N ILE A 162 8.03 3.01 -1.03
CA ILE A 162 8.77 4.23 -0.74
C ILE A 162 9.21 4.23 0.73
N VAL A 163 8.26 3.99 1.63
CA VAL A 163 8.52 3.99 3.07
C VAL A 163 9.53 2.90 3.44
N TYR A 164 9.36 1.70 2.92
CA TYR A 164 10.32 0.61 3.08
C TYR A 164 11.72 1.03 2.61
N GLY A 165 11.84 1.52 1.38
CA GLY A 165 13.14 1.93 0.81
C GLY A 165 13.83 3.05 1.60
N VAL A 166 13.04 4.03 2.10
CA VAL A 166 13.57 5.10 2.97
C VAL A 166 14.05 4.53 4.30
N THR A 167 13.29 3.61 4.91
CA THR A 167 13.62 3.04 6.23
C THR A 167 14.92 2.23 6.21
N ILE A 168 15.16 1.46 5.14
CA ILE A 168 16.33 0.56 5.03
C ILE A 168 17.45 1.14 4.13
N ASN A 169 17.29 2.40 3.65
CA ASN A 169 18.21 3.07 2.72
C ASN A 169 18.43 2.32 1.39
N GLU A 170 17.37 1.70 0.84
CA GLU A 170 17.38 1.08 -0.48
C GLU A 170 16.78 1.97 -1.56
N SER A 171 17.15 1.70 -2.83
CA SER A 171 16.69 2.49 -3.97
C SER A 171 15.20 2.28 -4.24
N ILE A 172 14.41 3.36 -4.11
CA ILE A 172 12.97 3.36 -4.41
C ILE A 172 12.70 2.92 -5.86
N SER A 173 13.52 3.39 -6.82
CA SER A 173 13.35 2.99 -8.23
C SER A 173 13.55 1.49 -8.43
N LYS A 174 14.56 0.87 -7.78
CA LYS A 174 14.77 -0.59 -7.85
C LYS A 174 13.59 -1.36 -7.23
N LEU A 175 13.08 -0.90 -6.10
CA LEU A 175 11.90 -1.48 -5.45
C LEU A 175 10.66 -1.39 -6.34
N PHE A 176 10.44 -0.25 -7.00
CA PHE A 176 9.35 -0.09 -7.94
C PHE A 176 9.44 -1.07 -9.10
N PHE A 177 10.61 -1.21 -9.71
CA PHE A 177 10.79 -2.17 -10.82
C PHE A 177 10.60 -3.62 -10.35
N ALA A 178 11.06 -3.95 -9.15
CA ALA A 178 10.86 -5.28 -8.57
C ALA A 178 9.38 -5.59 -8.32
N GLY A 179 8.55 -4.58 -8.02
CA GLY A 179 7.11 -4.74 -7.76
C GLY A 179 6.23 -4.92 -9.00
N ILE A 180 6.68 -4.48 -10.20
CA ILE A 180 5.85 -4.52 -11.41
C ILE A 180 5.42 -5.95 -11.77
N VAL A 181 6.38 -6.85 -11.90
CA VAL A 181 6.10 -8.22 -12.35
C VAL A 181 5.23 -8.99 -11.36
N PRO A 182 5.54 -9.02 -10.04
CA PRO A 182 4.68 -9.65 -9.06
C PRO A 182 3.27 -9.05 -9.01
N GLY A 183 3.15 -7.71 -9.10
CA GLY A 183 1.85 -7.04 -9.13
C GLY A 183 1.01 -7.43 -10.35
N LEU A 184 1.61 -7.52 -11.53
CA LEU A 184 0.91 -7.98 -12.74
C LEU A 184 0.54 -9.46 -12.67
N VAL A 185 1.40 -10.31 -12.11
CA VAL A 185 1.10 -11.74 -11.88
C VAL A 185 -0.08 -11.87 -10.93
N LEU A 186 -0.10 -11.13 -9.84
CA LEU A 186 -1.20 -11.14 -8.87
C LEU A 186 -2.51 -10.68 -9.50
N ALA A 187 -2.49 -9.59 -10.28
CA ALA A 187 -3.65 -9.14 -11.06
C ALA A 187 -4.14 -10.24 -12.04
N GLY A 188 -3.21 -10.91 -12.71
CA GLY A 188 -3.52 -12.04 -13.59
C GLY A 188 -4.15 -13.22 -12.85
N MET A 189 -3.68 -13.54 -11.64
CA MET A 189 -4.26 -14.59 -10.79
C MET A 189 -5.69 -14.23 -10.35
N PHE A 190 -5.96 -13.00 -9.95
CA PHE A 190 -7.31 -12.53 -9.65
C PHE A 190 -8.23 -12.63 -10.87
N MET A 191 -7.75 -12.24 -12.06
CA MET A 191 -8.52 -12.39 -13.29
C MET A 191 -8.79 -13.86 -13.62
N GLY A 192 -7.80 -14.74 -13.43
CA GLY A 192 -7.94 -16.18 -13.59
C GLY A 192 -8.99 -16.77 -12.64
N TYR A 193 -8.94 -16.39 -11.38
CA TYR A 193 -9.94 -16.79 -10.39
C TYR A 193 -11.36 -16.38 -10.81
N VAL A 194 -11.57 -15.13 -11.22
CA VAL A 194 -12.87 -14.65 -11.72
C VAL A 194 -13.35 -15.45 -12.94
N ALA A 195 -12.44 -15.70 -13.89
CA ALA A 195 -12.77 -16.45 -15.09
C ALA A 195 -13.22 -17.90 -14.78
N ILE A 196 -12.50 -18.58 -13.89
CA ILE A 196 -12.84 -19.95 -13.45
C ILE A 196 -14.15 -19.95 -12.66
N SER A 197 -14.27 -19.07 -11.66
CA SER A 197 -15.44 -18.99 -10.80
C SER A 197 -16.72 -18.69 -11.59
N SER A 198 -16.64 -17.86 -12.62
CA SER A 198 -17.79 -17.54 -13.48
C SER A 198 -18.30 -18.73 -14.29
N GLN A 199 -17.44 -19.68 -14.61
CA GLN A 199 -17.80 -20.87 -15.36
C GLN A 199 -18.35 -22.00 -14.46
N VAL A 200 -17.89 -22.03 -13.21
CA VAL A 200 -18.31 -23.07 -12.23
C VAL A 200 -19.58 -22.67 -11.48
N SER A 201 -19.77 -21.37 -11.23
CA SER A 201 -20.88 -20.88 -10.40
C SER A 201 -22.22 -20.89 -11.14
N LYS A 202 -23.21 -21.59 -10.58
CA LYS A 202 -24.59 -21.57 -11.07
C LYS A 202 -25.33 -20.24 -10.82
N THR A 203 -24.80 -19.40 -9.93
CA THR A 203 -25.39 -18.09 -9.60
C THR A 203 -24.93 -16.96 -10.54
N TRP A 204 -24.03 -17.27 -11.47
CA TRP A 204 -23.49 -16.31 -12.43
C TRP A 204 -24.50 -16.06 -13.56
N ASN A 205 -25.34 -15.05 -13.39
CA ASN A 205 -26.34 -14.67 -14.39
C ASN A 205 -26.45 -13.14 -14.55
N PRO A 206 -25.38 -12.46 -15.00
CA PRO A 206 -25.42 -11.03 -15.22
C PRO A 206 -26.31 -10.67 -16.42
N THR A 207 -26.78 -9.42 -16.46
CA THR A 207 -27.48 -8.89 -17.63
C THR A 207 -26.55 -8.90 -18.84
N PRO A 208 -26.97 -9.44 -20.00
CA PRO A 208 -26.14 -9.48 -21.19
C PRO A 208 -25.69 -8.08 -21.61
N GLU A 209 -24.40 -7.93 -21.88
CA GLU A 209 -23.81 -6.69 -22.33
C GLU A 209 -24.02 -6.48 -23.84
N PRO A 210 -24.28 -5.23 -24.29
CA PRO A 210 -24.41 -4.93 -25.71
C PRO A 210 -23.12 -5.25 -26.45
N ARG A 211 -23.24 -5.87 -27.63
CA ARG A 211 -22.11 -6.21 -28.47
C ARG A 211 -21.60 -4.96 -29.17
N LEU A 212 -20.52 -4.37 -28.68
CA LEU A 212 -19.85 -3.26 -29.34
C LEU A 212 -18.95 -3.75 -30.46
N SER A 213 -18.90 -3.00 -31.56
CA SER A 213 -17.94 -3.23 -32.66
C SER A 213 -16.52 -2.93 -32.20
N PHE A 214 -15.52 -3.41 -32.94
CA PHE A 214 -14.12 -3.12 -32.63
C PHE A 214 -13.82 -1.62 -32.64
N LEU A 215 -14.36 -0.88 -33.60
CA LEU A 215 -14.18 0.57 -33.70
C LEU A 215 -14.78 1.29 -32.47
N GLN A 216 -15.95 0.88 -32.00
CA GLN A 216 -16.57 1.45 -30.79
C GLN A 216 -15.74 1.15 -29.54
N LYS A 217 -15.10 -0.02 -29.47
CA LYS A 217 -14.18 -0.34 -28.36
C LYS A 217 -12.97 0.57 -28.36
N VAL A 218 -12.33 0.74 -29.53
CA VAL A 218 -11.18 1.63 -29.70
C VAL A 218 -11.57 3.08 -29.39
N GLU A 219 -12.73 3.54 -29.87
CA GLU A 219 -13.25 4.85 -29.55
C GLU A 219 -13.43 5.07 -28.03
N ASN A 220 -13.98 4.09 -27.31
CA ASN A 220 -14.09 4.16 -25.86
C ASN A 220 -12.74 4.13 -25.15
N SER A 221 -11.72 3.47 -25.74
CA SER A 221 -10.37 3.43 -25.16
C SER A 221 -9.69 4.80 -25.08
N ARG A 222 -10.20 5.82 -25.82
CA ARG A 222 -9.69 7.21 -25.72
C ARG A 222 -9.76 7.76 -24.29
N PHE A 223 -10.71 7.28 -23.48
CA PHE A 223 -10.85 7.69 -22.09
C PHE A 223 -9.71 7.18 -21.19
N LEU A 224 -8.99 6.14 -21.61
CA LEU A 224 -7.81 5.63 -20.90
C LEU A 224 -6.53 6.37 -21.27
N ILE A 225 -6.48 7.04 -22.42
CA ILE A 225 -5.26 7.67 -22.94
C ILE A 225 -4.62 8.63 -21.94
N PRO A 226 -5.34 9.56 -21.28
CA PRO A 226 -4.73 10.51 -20.38
C PRO A 226 -4.01 9.86 -19.19
N VAL A 227 -4.63 8.85 -18.58
CA VAL A 227 -4.02 8.14 -17.45
C VAL A 227 -2.86 7.26 -17.90
N MET A 228 -2.97 6.62 -19.06
CA MET A 228 -1.88 5.81 -19.61
C MET A 228 -0.65 6.66 -19.98
N ILE A 229 -0.86 7.87 -20.51
CA ILE A 229 0.23 8.83 -20.74
C ILE A 229 0.88 9.21 -19.41
N LEU A 230 0.08 9.54 -18.38
CA LEU A 230 0.60 9.89 -17.06
C LEU A 230 1.45 8.78 -16.47
N ILE A 231 0.94 7.54 -16.47
CA ILE A 231 1.68 6.36 -15.98
C ILE A 231 2.97 6.16 -16.77
N THR A 232 2.91 6.27 -18.11
CA THR A 232 4.07 6.10 -18.98
C THR A 232 5.12 7.19 -18.73
N VAL A 233 4.72 8.43 -18.51
CA VAL A 233 5.65 9.52 -18.18
C VAL A 233 6.30 9.28 -16.83
N VAL A 234 5.53 8.95 -15.80
CA VAL A 234 6.06 8.75 -14.43
C VAL A 234 6.97 7.53 -14.37
N ILE A 235 6.45 6.35 -14.75
CA ILE A 235 7.21 5.09 -14.64
C ILE A 235 8.28 5.00 -15.72
N GLY A 236 7.95 5.42 -16.95
CA GLY A 236 8.87 5.38 -18.07
C GLY A 236 10.08 6.30 -17.91
N SER A 237 9.90 7.49 -17.32
CA SER A 237 11.03 8.39 -17.03
C SER A 237 12.02 7.79 -16.04
N MET A 238 11.54 7.07 -15.02
CA MET A 238 12.39 6.34 -14.09
C MET A 238 13.07 5.14 -14.74
N TYR A 239 12.33 4.36 -15.55
CA TYR A 239 12.84 3.17 -16.21
C TYR A 239 13.96 3.50 -17.21
N LEU A 240 13.80 4.59 -17.94
CA LEU A 240 14.80 5.06 -18.91
C LEU A 240 15.97 5.82 -18.25
N GLY A 241 15.94 6.00 -16.93
CA GLY A 241 16.98 6.71 -16.18
C GLY A 241 16.98 8.23 -16.37
N TYR A 242 15.90 8.81 -16.91
CA TYR A 242 15.76 10.26 -17.12
C TYR A 242 15.36 10.99 -15.85
N ALA A 243 14.73 10.29 -14.89
CA ALA A 243 14.25 10.88 -13.64
C ALA A 243 14.47 9.95 -12.46
N THR A 244 14.79 10.52 -11.32
CA THR A 244 14.72 9.89 -10.01
C THR A 244 13.25 9.72 -9.59
N ALA A 245 12.99 8.94 -8.53
CA ALA A 245 11.64 8.79 -8.00
C ALA A 245 10.99 10.14 -7.60
N THR A 246 11.78 11.08 -7.05
CA THR A 246 11.31 12.42 -6.65
C THR A 246 10.94 13.27 -7.86
N GLU A 247 11.78 13.27 -8.89
CA GLU A 247 11.52 14.01 -10.14
C GLU A 247 10.31 13.43 -10.89
N ALA A 248 10.20 12.12 -10.97
CA ALA A 248 9.05 11.44 -11.56
C ALA A 248 7.75 11.75 -10.81
N ALA A 249 7.80 11.86 -9.47
CA ALA A 249 6.66 12.28 -8.67
C ALA A 249 6.24 13.73 -8.99
N ALA A 250 7.20 14.64 -9.21
CA ALA A 250 6.90 16.00 -9.66
C ALA A 250 6.23 16.01 -11.04
N PHE A 251 6.71 15.20 -11.99
CA PHE A 251 6.02 15.03 -13.28
C PHE A 251 4.59 14.50 -13.08
N GLY A 252 4.41 13.57 -12.15
CA GLY A 252 3.11 13.04 -11.78
C GLY A 252 2.13 14.09 -11.28
N VAL A 253 2.59 15.00 -10.39
CA VAL A 253 1.78 16.12 -9.88
C VAL A 253 1.41 17.08 -11.02
N ILE A 254 2.39 17.49 -11.83
CA ILE A 254 2.15 18.39 -12.96
C ILE A 254 1.15 17.76 -13.95
N GLY A 255 1.38 16.50 -14.32
CA GLY A 255 0.49 15.75 -15.22
C GLY A 255 -0.91 15.59 -14.63
N GLY A 256 -1.03 15.31 -13.33
CA GLY A 256 -2.32 15.24 -12.62
C GLY A 256 -3.08 16.57 -12.64
N LEU A 257 -2.38 17.70 -12.40
CA LEU A 257 -2.97 19.04 -12.49
C LEU A 257 -3.43 19.37 -13.91
N VAL A 258 -2.60 19.07 -14.92
CA VAL A 258 -2.95 19.26 -16.34
C VAL A 258 -4.18 18.42 -16.71
N LEU A 259 -4.23 17.18 -16.26
CA LEU A 259 -5.37 16.30 -16.49
C LEU A 259 -6.63 16.83 -15.80
N ALA A 260 -6.56 17.26 -14.54
CA ALA A 260 -7.67 17.86 -13.82
C ALA A 260 -8.18 19.15 -14.50
N ALA A 261 -7.26 19.98 -15.00
CA ALA A 261 -7.60 21.19 -15.75
C ALA A 261 -8.29 20.86 -17.08
N SER A 262 -7.77 19.90 -17.83
CA SER A 262 -8.35 19.48 -19.13
C SER A 262 -9.76 18.88 -19.00
N GLN A 263 -10.06 18.25 -17.85
CA GLN A 263 -11.39 17.72 -17.53
C GLN A 263 -12.33 18.75 -16.89
N GLY A 264 -11.87 20.00 -16.66
CA GLY A 264 -12.64 21.04 -16.00
C GLY A 264 -12.93 20.77 -14.52
N SER A 265 -12.21 19.82 -13.92
CA SER A 265 -12.33 19.48 -12.49
C SER A 265 -11.37 20.27 -11.59
N LEU A 266 -10.40 20.98 -12.16
CA LEU A 266 -9.46 21.81 -11.42
C LEU A 266 -10.10 23.16 -11.07
N ASN A 267 -10.38 23.37 -9.81
CA ASN A 267 -10.81 24.63 -9.21
C ASN A 267 -10.10 24.84 -7.87
N TRP A 268 -10.22 26.01 -7.27
CA TRP A 268 -9.55 26.32 -6.01
C TRP A 268 -9.91 25.35 -4.88
N LYS A 269 -11.14 24.89 -4.84
CA LYS A 269 -11.60 23.90 -3.84
C LYS A 269 -10.89 22.56 -4.04
N THR A 270 -10.93 22.00 -5.26
CA THR A 270 -10.27 20.74 -5.61
C THR A 270 -8.77 20.81 -5.34
N PHE A 271 -8.12 21.91 -5.73
CA PHE A 271 -6.69 22.14 -5.49
C PHE A 271 -6.38 22.15 -3.98
N SER A 272 -7.08 22.99 -3.22
CA SER A 272 -6.85 23.13 -1.78
C SER A 272 -7.14 21.83 -1.01
N GLU A 273 -8.23 21.13 -1.34
CA GLU A 273 -8.58 19.87 -0.71
C GLU A 273 -7.58 18.76 -1.04
N SER A 274 -7.08 18.68 -2.28
CA SER A 274 -6.07 17.68 -2.65
C SER A 274 -4.74 17.97 -1.93
N LEU A 275 -4.33 19.23 -1.89
CA LEU A 275 -3.10 19.63 -1.18
C LEU A 275 -3.21 19.37 0.32
N MET A 276 -4.35 19.69 0.93
CA MET A 276 -4.59 19.44 2.36
C MET A 276 -4.63 17.95 2.67
N GLY A 277 -5.27 17.13 1.82
CA GLY A 277 -5.28 15.68 1.95
C GLY A 277 -3.85 15.10 1.90
N ALA A 278 -3.08 15.52 0.90
CA ALA A 278 -1.69 15.11 0.75
C ALA A 278 -0.82 15.55 1.96
N THR A 279 -0.99 16.78 2.41
CA THR A 279 -0.24 17.32 3.57
C THR A 279 -0.54 16.51 4.84
N ARG A 280 -1.81 16.20 5.13
CA ARG A 280 -2.20 15.43 6.32
C ARG A 280 -1.59 14.03 6.30
N THR A 281 -1.72 13.32 5.18
CA THR A 281 -1.18 11.97 5.04
C THR A 281 0.35 11.98 5.10
N SER A 282 1.00 12.92 4.44
CA SER A 282 2.47 13.05 4.45
C SER A 282 3.01 13.39 5.84
N ALA A 283 2.36 14.30 6.55
CA ALA A 283 2.76 14.66 7.92
C ALA A 283 2.61 13.48 8.89
N MET A 284 1.53 12.70 8.75
CA MET A 284 1.33 11.48 9.54
C MET A 284 2.45 10.47 9.28
N ILE A 285 2.77 10.19 8.03
CA ILE A 285 3.82 9.23 7.67
C ILE A 285 5.19 9.73 8.11
N ALA A 286 5.50 11.02 7.91
CA ALA A 286 6.75 11.61 8.35
C ALA A 286 6.95 11.51 9.86
N LEU A 287 5.89 11.71 10.65
CA LEU A 287 5.93 11.55 12.10
C LEU A 287 6.21 10.09 12.50
N ILE A 288 5.59 9.12 11.81
CA ILE A 288 5.83 7.70 12.07
C ILE A 288 7.27 7.32 11.71
N LEU A 289 7.78 7.77 10.57
CA LEU A 289 9.18 7.55 10.15
C LEU A 289 10.19 8.15 11.11
N ALA A 290 9.95 9.37 11.57
CA ALA A 290 10.80 10.02 12.57
C ALA A 290 10.82 9.25 13.90
N GLY A 291 9.65 8.79 14.35
CA GLY A 291 9.53 7.96 15.55
C GLY A 291 10.25 6.61 15.42
N ALA A 292 10.09 5.96 14.26
CA ALA A 292 10.75 4.69 13.98
C ALA A 292 12.28 4.83 13.87
N ALA A 293 12.76 5.89 13.22
CA ALA A 293 14.20 6.16 13.14
C ALA A 293 14.82 6.34 14.53
N PHE A 294 14.13 7.06 15.41
CA PHE A 294 14.59 7.23 16.78
C PHE A 294 14.50 5.94 17.59
N LEU A 295 13.44 5.13 17.40
CA LEU A 295 13.32 3.81 18.02
C LEU A 295 14.43 2.87 17.54
N SER A 296 14.68 2.82 16.24
CA SER A 296 15.75 2.00 15.64
C SER A 296 17.11 2.34 16.23
N LEU A 297 17.41 3.62 16.38
CA LEU A 297 18.65 4.06 17.01
C LEU A 297 18.71 3.70 18.49
N SER A 298 17.61 3.89 19.24
CA SER A 298 17.51 3.50 20.65
C SER A 298 17.73 2.00 20.82
N MET A 299 17.09 1.16 20.01
CA MET A 299 17.29 -0.29 20.01
C MET A 299 18.74 -0.67 19.68
N GLY A 300 19.38 0.02 18.74
CA GLY A 300 20.78 -0.18 18.41
C GLY A 300 21.71 0.05 19.61
N PHE A 301 21.42 1.04 20.44
CA PHE A 301 22.20 1.32 21.66
C PHE A 301 21.96 0.33 22.80
N THR A 302 20.79 -0.27 22.86
CA THR A 302 20.50 -1.34 23.84
C THR A 302 21.06 -2.71 23.45
N GLY A 303 21.56 -2.87 22.23
CA GLY A 303 22.05 -4.15 21.69
C GLY A 303 20.92 -5.14 21.33
N LEU A 304 19.66 -4.75 21.48
CA LEU A 304 18.50 -5.60 21.26
C LEU A 304 18.45 -6.28 19.88
N PRO A 305 18.77 -5.60 18.75
CA PRO A 305 18.78 -6.25 17.44
C PRO A 305 19.78 -7.40 17.34
N ARG A 306 20.94 -7.25 18.00
CA ARG A 306 21.95 -8.34 18.05
C ARG A 306 21.48 -9.50 18.89
N GLY A 307 20.95 -9.25 20.08
CA GLY A 307 20.40 -10.29 20.95
C GLY A 307 19.28 -11.08 20.28
N LEU A 308 18.43 -10.43 19.47
CA LEU A 308 17.40 -11.11 18.69
C LEU A 308 17.97 -11.91 17.51
N ALA A 309 19.00 -11.39 16.83
CA ALA A 309 19.69 -12.11 15.78
C ALA A 309 20.41 -13.36 16.32
N ASP A 310 21.10 -13.25 17.46
CA ASP A 310 21.76 -14.37 18.15
C ASP A 310 20.72 -15.44 18.57
N LEU A 311 19.57 -15.03 19.07
CA LEU A 311 18.48 -15.93 19.48
C LEU A 311 17.90 -16.72 18.28
N ILE A 312 17.80 -16.08 17.12
CA ILE A 312 17.36 -16.73 15.88
C ILE A 312 18.45 -17.66 15.34
N ALA A 313 19.71 -17.24 15.44
CA ALA A 313 20.84 -18.08 15.08
C ALA A 313 20.93 -19.36 15.97
N GLU A 314 20.59 -19.26 17.27
CA GLU A 314 20.47 -20.43 18.16
C GLU A 314 19.36 -21.41 17.74
N TRP A 315 18.30 -20.91 17.08
CA TRP A 315 17.22 -21.76 16.56
C TRP A 315 17.59 -22.47 15.25
N ASP A 316 18.76 -22.16 14.67
CA ASP A 316 19.26 -22.71 13.41
C ASP A 316 18.23 -22.74 12.28
N LEU A 317 17.44 -21.66 12.21
CA LEU A 317 16.38 -21.53 11.22
C LEU A 317 16.99 -21.40 9.81
N SER A 318 16.54 -22.25 8.91
CA SER A 318 16.79 -22.05 7.49
C SER A 318 16.12 -20.74 6.99
N ARG A 319 16.60 -20.21 5.87
CA ARG A 319 16.01 -19.02 5.24
C ARG A 319 14.50 -19.16 5.02
N PHE A 320 14.06 -20.36 4.64
CA PHE A 320 12.65 -20.65 4.41
C PHE A 320 11.84 -20.61 5.72
N GLU A 321 12.34 -21.21 6.78
CA GLU A 321 11.68 -21.21 8.10
C GLU A 321 11.57 -19.80 8.67
N LEU A 322 12.63 -18.99 8.56
CA LEU A 322 12.59 -17.58 8.95
C LEU A 322 11.51 -16.82 8.18
N LEU A 323 11.42 -17.00 6.85
CA LEU A 323 10.40 -16.37 6.03
C LEU A 323 8.99 -16.82 6.41
N MET A 324 8.80 -18.10 6.77
CA MET A 324 7.49 -18.60 7.23
C MET A 324 7.08 -18.02 8.59
N VAL A 325 8.03 -17.87 9.51
CA VAL A 325 7.78 -17.19 10.79
C VAL A 325 7.38 -15.72 10.55
N LEU A 326 8.13 -15.02 9.71
CA LEU A 326 7.84 -13.64 9.36
C LEU A 326 6.50 -13.50 8.60
N LEU A 327 6.17 -14.44 7.72
CA LEU A 327 4.86 -14.50 7.04
C LEU A 327 3.72 -14.50 8.05
N ILE A 328 3.75 -15.43 9.01
CA ILE A 328 2.71 -15.56 10.05
C ILE A 328 2.68 -14.29 10.91
N PHE A 329 3.84 -13.80 11.33
CA PHE A 329 3.96 -12.58 12.12
C PHE A 329 3.32 -11.38 11.42
N TYR A 330 3.65 -11.15 10.14
CA TYR A 330 3.11 -10.02 9.38
C TYR A 330 1.63 -10.17 9.02
N ILE A 331 1.13 -11.39 8.82
CA ILE A 331 -0.31 -11.61 8.65
C ILE A 331 -1.05 -11.21 9.93
N ILE A 332 -0.58 -11.65 11.11
CA ILE A 332 -1.20 -11.30 12.39
C ILE A 332 -1.11 -9.78 12.62
N LEU A 333 0.06 -9.19 12.44
CA LEU A 333 0.28 -7.76 12.67
C LEU A 333 -0.57 -6.90 11.73
N GLY A 334 -0.58 -7.22 10.44
CA GLY A 334 -1.27 -6.46 9.42
C GLY A 334 -2.80 -6.64 9.43
N CYS A 335 -3.34 -7.63 10.17
CA CYS A 335 -4.77 -7.66 10.48
C CYS A 335 -5.21 -6.43 11.31
N PHE A 336 -4.30 -5.83 12.10
CA PHE A 336 -4.59 -4.72 13.01
C PHE A 336 -4.03 -3.38 12.53
N LEU A 337 -2.94 -3.41 11.75
CA LEU A 337 -2.22 -2.23 11.30
C LEU A 337 -2.34 -2.07 9.78
N ASP A 338 -2.21 -0.84 9.31
CA ASP A 338 -2.02 -0.57 7.89
C ASP A 338 -0.62 -0.97 7.41
N GLY A 339 -0.44 -1.05 6.08
CA GLY A 339 0.79 -1.52 5.47
C GLY A 339 2.03 -0.70 5.81
N ILE A 340 1.88 0.62 5.86
CA ILE A 340 2.98 1.53 6.16
C ILE A 340 3.41 1.37 7.62
N SER A 341 2.45 1.38 8.55
CA SER A 341 2.73 1.20 9.98
C SER A 341 3.35 -0.16 10.28
N SER A 342 2.89 -1.22 9.63
CA SER A 342 3.45 -2.58 9.80
C SER A 342 4.92 -2.64 9.40
N VAL A 343 5.30 -2.03 8.28
CA VAL A 343 6.69 -1.97 7.81
C VAL A 343 7.54 -1.14 8.77
N VAL A 344 7.12 0.08 9.07
CA VAL A 344 7.95 1.03 9.85
C VAL A 344 8.20 0.54 11.28
N LEU A 345 7.18 -0.05 11.92
CA LEU A 345 7.28 -0.59 13.27
C LEU A 345 8.29 -1.73 13.41
N THR A 346 8.45 -2.52 12.36
CA THR A 346 9.16 -3.80 12.46
C THR A 346 10.55 -3.78 11.86
N MET A 347 10.84 -2.87 10.91
CA MET A 347 12.11 -2.86 10.20
C MET A 347 13.34 -2.68 11.09
N ALA A 348 13.21 -1.97 12.21
CA ALA A 348 14.29 -1.82 13.17
C ALA A 348 14.83 -3.18 13.71
N VAL A 349 13.96 -4.18 13.75
CA VAL A 349 14.28 -5.54 14.24
C VAL A 349 14.51 -6.50 13.07
N VAL A 350 13.63 -6.44 12.07
CA VAL A 350 13.61 -7.44 11.00
C VAL A 350 14.75 -7.24 9.99
N GLU A 351 15.16 -6.00 9.70
CA GLU A 351 16.24 -5.74 8.74
C GLU A 351 17.55 -6.41 9.12
N PRO A 352 18.08 -6.30 10.35
CA PRO A 352 19.28 -7.00 10.74
C PRO A 352 19.18 -8.54 10.58
N MET A 353 18.04 -9.12 10.93
CA MET A 353 17.78 -10.55 10.77
C MET A 353 17.83 -11.02 9.31
N ILE A 354 17.22 -10.22 8.41
CA ILE A 354 17.21 -10.51 6.96
C ILE A 354 18.61 -10.41 6.36
N ARG A 355 19.38 -9.40 6.77
CA ARG A 355 20.78 -9.25 6.34
C ARG A 355 21.64 -10.43 6.79
N GLU A 356 21.52 -10.89 8.03
CA GLU A 356 22.26 -12.01 8.57
C GLU A 356 21.88 -13.33 7.89
N ALA A 357 20.59 -13.54 7.61
CA ALA A 357 20.13 -14.68 6.82
C ALA A 357 20.59 -14.64 5.35
N GLY A 358 21.23 -13.54 4.90
CA GLY A 358 21.71 -13.36 3.53
C GLY A 358 20.56 -13.29 2.52
N ILE A 359 19.41 -12.74 2.92
CA ILE A 359 18.26 -12.50 2.04
C ILE A 359 18.40 -11.12 1.42
N ASP A 360 18.16 -11.01 0.11
CA ASP A 360 18.21 -9.74 -0.61
C ASP A 360 17.09 -8.80 -0.14
N LEU A 361 17.44 -7.55 0.19
CA LEU A 361 16.49 -6.59 0.78
C LEU A 361 15.43 -6.10 -0.21
N ILE A 362 15.75 -6.03 -1.51
CA ILE A 362 14.76 -5.65 -2.53
C ILE A 362 13.73 -6.77 -2.66
N TRP A 363 14.19 -8.02 -2.72
CA TRP A 363 13.30 -9.18 -2.73
C TRP A 363 12.43 -9.24 -1.48
N PHE A 364 13.02 -9.00 -0.30
CA PHE A 364 12.28 -8.98 0.96
C PHE A 364 11.24 -7.84 0.99
N GLY A 365 11.56 -6.69 0.39
CA GLY A 365 10.59 -5.59 0.24
C GLY A 365 9.34 -6.00 -0.55
N ILE A 366 9.51 -6.80 -1.60
CA ILE A 366 8.37 -7.33 -2.34
C ILE A 366 7.61 -8.40 -1.53
N PHE A 367 8.34 -9.29 -0.85
CA PHE A 367 7.75 -10.29 0.03
C PHE A 367 6.87 -9.66 1.11
N ILE A 368 7.38 -8.67 1.84
CA ILE A 368 6.63 -8.02 2.92
C ILE A 368 5.38 -7.30 2.39
N VAL A 369 5.45 -6.65 1.22
CA VAL A 369 4.28 -6.00 0.62
C VAL A 369 3.21 -7.02 0.28
N VAL A 370 3.55 -8.16 -0.35
CA VAL A 370 2.58 -9.23 -0.63
C VAL A 370 1.93 -9.75 0.64
N VAL A 371 2.71 -9.97 1.69
CA VAL A 371 2.18 -10.48 2.97
C VAL A 371 1.25 -9.45 3.63
N VAL A 372 1.63 -8.19 3.62
CA VAL A 372 0.81 -7.10 4.15
C VAL A 372 -0.48 -6.92 3.32
N GLU A 373 -0.42 -7.08 2.00
CA GLU A 373 -1.62 -7.11 1.15
C GLU A 373 -2.61 -8.18 1.59
N MET A 374 -2.13 -9.40 1.84
CA MET A 374 -2.97 -10.50 2.37
C MET A 374 -3.55 -10.13 3.73
N ALA A 375 -2.75 -9.54 4.61
CA ALA A 375 -3.19 -9.15 5.96
C ALA A 375 -4.30 -8.09 5.93
N GLN A 376 -4.27 -7.14 4.98
CA GLN A 376 -5.28 -6.09 4.85
C GLN A 376 -6.68 -6.60 4.45
N ILE A 377 -6.77 -7.80 3.93
CA ILE A 377 -8.06 -8.47 3.61
C ILE A 377 -8.34 -9.65 4.53
N THR A 378 -7.54 -9.84 5.58
CA THR A 378 -7.69 -10.95 6.54
C THR A 378 -8.38 -10.45 7.83
N PRO A 379 -9.44 -11.14 8.32
CA PRO A 379 -10.03 -10.84 9.62
C PRO A 379 -9.01 -10.97 10.77
N PRO A 380 -9.17 -10.26 11.92
CA PRO A 380 -10.42 -9.69 12.44
C PRO A 380 -10.76 -8.28 11.96
N ILE A 381 -9.78 -7.44 11.62
CA ILE A 381 -10.06 -6.07 11.18
C ILE A 381 -9.94 -5.98 9.66
N GLY A 382 -8.76 -6.24 9.10
CA GLY A 382 -8.48 -6.11 7.69
C GLY A 382 -8.84 -4.75 7.13
N PHE A 383 -7.88 -3.85 7.00
CA PHE A 383 -8.13 -2.45 6.69
C PHE A 383 -9.05 -2.23 5.47
N ASN A 384 -8.86 -3.00 4.39
CA ASN A 384 -9.71 -2.92 3.19
C ASN A 384 -11.12 -3.42 3.43
N LEU A 385 -11.30 -4.42 4.30
CA LEU A 385 -12.63 -4.92 4.66
C LEU A 385 -13.43 -3.84 5.39
N PHE A 386 -12.76 -3.08 6.27
CA PHE A 386 -13.38 -1.98 7.00
C PHE A 386 -13.81 -0.84 6.06
N VAL A 387 -12.98 -0.49 5.09
CA VAL A 387 -13.33 0.51 4.07
C VAL A 387 -14.53 0.04 3.24
N LEU A 388 -14.56 -1.24 2.83
CA LEU A 388 -15.69 -1.83 2.11
C LEU A 388 -16.98 -1.84 2.92
N GLN A 389 -16.89 -2.07 4.23
CA GLN A 389 -18.04 -1.99 5.12
C GLN A 389 -18.72 -0.61 5.05
N GLY A 390 -17.91 0.45 5.11
CA GLY A 390 -18.40 1.82 4.98
C GLY A 390 -19.02 2.14 3.60
N MET A 391 -18.60 1.41 2.55
CA MET A 391 -19.10 1.63 1.17
C MET A 391 -20.32 0.78 0.81
N THR A 392 -20.50 -0.38 1.44
CA THR A 392 -21.49 -1.38 1.00
C THR A 392 -22.62 -1.60 1.96
N ASN A 393 -22.52 -1.15 3.20
CA ASN A 393 -23.45 -1.39 4.31
C ASN A 393 -23.66 -2.88 4.66
N HIS A 394 -22.72 -3.76 4.24
CA HIS A 394 -22.72 -5.15 4.64
C HIS A 394 -21.99 -5.36 5.97
N GLU A 395 -22.33 -6.43 6.67
CA GLU A 395 -21.60 -6.83 7.87
C GLU A 395 -20.16 -7.27 7.52
N MET A 396 -19.22 -6.99 8.42
CA MET A 396 -17.81 -7.35 8.27
C MET A 396 -17.63 -8.84 7.97
N SER A 397 -18.39 -9.71 8.62
CA SER A 397 -18.38 -11.17 8.41
C SER A 397 -18.74 -11.59 6.99
N TYR A 398 -19.67 -10.88 6.35
CA TYR A 398 -20.07 -11.12 4.96
C TYR A 398 -18.94 -10.69 4.00
N ILE A 399 -18.37 -9.51 4.22
CA ILE A 399 -17.29 -8.97 3.40
C ILE A 399 -16.06 -9.87 3.49
N ALA A 400 -15.69 -10.27 4.71
CA ALA A 400 -14.57 -11.17 4.95
C ALA A 400 -14.75 -12.51 4.21
N LYS A 401 -15.92 -13.13 4.31
CA LYS A 401 -16.23 -14.37 3.58
C LYS A 401 -16.18 -14.21 2.05
N ALA A 402 -16.54 -13.03 1.54
CA ALA A 402 -16.44 -12.73 0.11
C ALA A 402 -14.98 -12.52 -0.35
N ALA A 403 -14.10 -12.09 0.54
CA ALA A 403 -12.69 -11.83 0.25
C ALA A 403 -11.78 -13.06 0.41
N ILE A 404 -12.17 -14.07 1.22
CA ILE A 404 -11.34 -15.28 1.48
C ILE A 404 -10.94 -16.03 0.21
N PRO A 405 -11.81 -16.28 -0.79
CA PRO A 405 -11.41 -17.02 -1.99
C PRO A 405 -10.41 -16.28 -2.83
#